data_d0921060924c4b32a71e3795177eb98e
#
_entry.id   d0921060924c4b32a71e3795177eb98e
#
_cell.length_a   1.000
_cell.length_b   1.000
_cell.length_c   1.000
_cell.angle_alpha   90.00
_cell.angle_beta   90.00
_cell.angle_gamma   90.00
#
_symmetry.space_group_name_H-M   'P 1'
#
loop_
_entity.id
_entity.type
_entity.pdbx_description
1 polymer ?
#
loop_
_entity_poly.entity_id
_entity_poly.type
_entity_poly.pdbx_seq_one_letter_code
_entity_poly.pdbx_strand_id
1 'polypeptide(L)'
;FLSNMVRFNAISHYLNSFIKGIRENVGRDGILHTQFMQCVTATGRLSSRSPNFHNQPRGGTFPIRKVVVSRWEKGNITEADYSQLEFRVAAALSGDKVALKDIVDGVDVHIRTAETLTAHGQETSRQDAKTHTFKPLYGGTSGTKAEQAYYKSFLSTYKGIARWHKKLLQTAATHKSIWLPSE
;
A
#
# COMPACT_ATOMS: atom_id res chain seq x y z
N PHE A 1 15.35 28.92 0.10
CA PHE A 1 14.12 29.21 0.82
C PHE A 1 13.13 28.02 0.79
N LEU A 2 12.70 27.56 -0.38
CA LEU A 2 11.73 26.46 -0.52
C LEU A 2 12.20 25.15 0.15
N SER A 3 13.46 24.79 -0.03
CA SER A 3 14.04 23.60 0.62
C SER A 3 13.92 23.66 2.16
N ASN A 4 14.17 24.83 2.74
CA ASN A 4 14.06 25.00 4.20
C ASN A 4 12.60 24.94 4.67
N MET A 5 11.65 25.45 3.87
CA MET A 5 10.22 25.31 4.18
C MET A 5 9.77 23.85 4.15
N VAL A 6 10.17 23.10 3.13
CA VAL A 6 9.85 21.65 3.03
C VAL A 6 10.41 20.91 4.25
N ARG A 7 11.68 21.19 4.61
CA ARG A 7 12.31 20.59 5.78
C ARG A 7 11.62 20.99 7.10
N PHE A 8 11.27 22.26 7.25
CA PHE A 8 10.52 22.76 8.41
C PHE A 8 9.17 22.06 8.56
N ASN A 9 8.41 21.97 7.47
CA ASN A 9 7.10 21.30 7.48
C ASN A 9 7.24 19.82 7.83
N ALA A 10 8.24 19.13 7.27
CA ALA A 10 8.50 17.73 7.60
C ALA A 10 8.82 17.55 9.09
N ILE A 11 9.74 18.36 9.64
CA ILE A 11 10.10 18.31 11.08
C ILE A 11 8.88 18.61 11.95
N SER A 12 8.14 19.68 11.63
CA SER A 12 6.93 20.07 12.37
C SER A 12 5.88 18.97 12.37
N HIS A 13 5.69 18.30 11.23
CA HIS A 13 4.80 17.16 11.13
C HIS A 13 5.25 15.99 12.02
N TYR A 14 6.55 15.65 12.00
CA TYR A 14 7.09 14.60 12.86
C TYR A 14 6.91 14.90 14.35
N LEU A 15 7.23 16.14 14.76
CA LEU A 15 7.09 16.56 16.16
C LEU A 15 5.64 16.52 16.63
N ASN A 16 4.74 17.12 15.87
CA ASN A 16 3.35 17.29 16.29
C ASN A 16 2.50 16.03 16.11
N SER A 17 2.72 15.26 15.05
CA SER A 17 1.87 14.08 14.77
C SER A 17 2.41 12.80 15.41
N PHE A 18 3.74 12.59 15.40
CA PHE A 18 4.30 11.32 15.86
C PHE A 18 4.90 11.41 17.27
N ILE A 19 5.82 12.35 17.50
CA ILE A 19 6.50 12.44 18.82
C ILE A 19 5.49 12.82 19.90
N LYS A 20 4.72 13.88 19.68
CA LYS A 20 3.69 14.32 20.62
C LYS A 20 2.64 13.22 20.84
N GLY A 21 2.14 12.60 19.76
CA GLY A 21 1.17 11.52 19.85
C GLY A 21 1.67 10.33 20.68
N ILE A 22 2.93 9.93 20.52
CA ILE A 22 3.55 8.89 21.35
C ILE A 22 3.62 9.34 22.80
N ARG A 23 4.20 10.50 23.09
CA ARG A 23 4.41 11.01 24.45
C ARG A 23 3.11 11.19 25.25
N GLU A 24 2.04 11.62 24.58
CA GLU A 24 0.73 11.84 25.23
C GLU A 24 -0.04 10.54 25.50
N ASN A 25 0.33 9.45 24.82
CA ASN A 25 -0.37 8.16 24.93
C ASN A 25 0.45 7.05 25.57
N VAL A 26 1.68 7.32 26.01
CA VAL A 26 2.44 6.38 26.83
C VAL A 26 1.82 6.32 28.23
N GLY A 27 1.46 5.12 28.67
CA GLY A 27 0.95 4.87 30.02
C GLY A 27 2.00 5.12 31.09
N ARG A 28 1.58 5.20 32.35
CA ARG A 28 2.49 5.31 33.53
C ARG A 28 3.42 4.08 33.65
N ASP A 29 3.02 2.96 33.08
CA ASP A 29 3.76 1.72 32.98
C ASP A 29 4.81 1.72 31.84
N GLY A 30 4.93 2.82 31.09
CA GLY A 30 5.81 2.93 29.94
C GLY A 30 5.29 2.21 28.69
N ILE A 31 4.08 1.66 28.72
CA ILE A 31 3.49 0.91 27.61
C ILE A 31 2.66 1.84 26.75
N LEU A 32 2.77 1.67 25.43
CA LEU A 32 2.00 2.41 24.46
C LEU A 32 0.82 1.55 23.99
N HIS A 33 -0.39 2.01 24.31
CA HIS A 33 -1.63 1.37 23.90
C HIS A 33 -2.29 2.18 22.80
N THR A 34 -2.53 1.56 21.64
CA THR A 34 -3.32 2.16 20.56
C THR A 34 -4.73 1.60 20.56
N GLN A 35 -5.68 2.40 20.12
CA GLN A 35 -7.04 1.94 19.90
C GLN A 35 -7.22 1.54 18.44
N PHE A 36 -7.53 0.27 18.20
CA PHE A 36 -7.92 -0.20 16.87
C PHE A 36 -9.43 -0.06 16.68
N MET A 37 -9.81 0.55 15.57
CA MET A 37 -11.19 0.85 15.25
C MET A 37 -11.62 0.06 14.02
N GLN A 38 -12.71 -0.66 14.13
CA GLN A 38 -13.37 -1.36 13.05
C GLN A 38 -14.40 -0.44 12.36
N CYS A 39 -14.74 -0.74 11.12
CA CYS A 39 -15.82 -0.08 10.37
C CYS A 39 -15.68 1.45 10.21
N VAL A 40 -14.48 2.01 10.35
CA VAL A 40 -14.22 3.44 10.15
C VAL A 40 -13.79 3.73 8.71
N THR A 41 -13.06 2.81 8.09
CA THR A 41 -12.62 2.96 6.70
C THR A 41 -13.66 2.40 5.74
N ALA A 42 -13.86 3.06 4.60
CA ALA A 42 -14.78 2.58 3.56
C ALA A 42 -14.38 1.22 2.97
N THR A 43 -13.12 0.82 3.14
CA THR A 43 -12.57 -0.44 2.60
C THR A 43 -12.61 -1.60 3.61
N GLY A 44 -13.16 -1.41 4.81
CA GLY A 44 -13.17 -2.43 5.87
C GLY A 44 -11.82 -2.65 6.57
N ARG A 45 -10.77 -1.88 6.22
CA ARG A 45 -9.49 -1.93 6.93
C ARG A 45 -9.64 -1.40 8.34
N LEU A 46 -8.87 -1.94 9.29
CA LEU A 46 -8.73 -1.35 10.61
C LEU A 46 -8.09 0.04 10.51
N SER A 47 -8.53 0.96 11.33
CA SER A 47 -7.80 2.20 11.61
C SER A 47 -7.29 2.20 13.03
N SER A 48 -6.31 3.06 13.34
CA SER A 48 -5.77 3.20 14.68
C SER A 48 -5.71 4.66 15.11
N ARG A 49 -5.93 4.90 16.41
CA ARG A 49 -5.85 6.24 17.02
C ARG A 49 -5.27 6.15 18.43
N SER A 50 -4.78 7.27 18.92
CA SER A 50 -4.28 7.47 20.27
C SER A 50 -3.20 6.45 20.70
N PRO A 51 -2.05 6.43 19.99
CA PRO A 51 -1.66 7.11 18.78
C PRO A 51 -2.01 6.34 17.51
N ASN A 52 -1.94 7.03 16.32
CA ASN A 52 -2.13 6.35 15.04
C ASN A 52 -0.87 5.56 14.66
N PHE A 53 -0.89 4.25 14.81
CA PHE A 53 0.22 3.37 14.43
C PHE A 53 0.24 2.99 12.94
N HIS A 54 -0.88 3.08 12.24
CA HIS A 54 -0.90 2.75 10.81
C HIS A 54 -0.11 3.76 9.95
N ASN A 55 -0.04 5.01 10.39
CA ASN A 55 0.61 6.09 9.65
C ASN A 55 2.06 6.34 10.08
N GLN A 56 2.68 5.44 10.84
CA GLN A 56 4.08 5.58 11.24
C GLN A 56 4.99 5.49 10.01
N PRO A 57 5.86 6.51 9.76
CA PRO A 57 6.71 6.53 8.58
C PRO A 57 7.68 5.35 8.55
N ARG A 58 7.88 4.78 7.36
CA ARG A 58 8.85 3.71 7.12
C ARG A 58 10.17 4.32 6.67
N GLY A 59 11.18 4.23 7.53
CA GLY A 59 12.52 4.74 7.23
C GLY A 59 12.60 6.28 7.20
N GLY A 60 13.62 6.81 6.54
CA GLY A 60 13.86 8.24 6.39
C GLY A 60 14.73 8.83 7.49
N THR A 61 14.79 10.17 7.52
CA THR A 61 15.68 10.95 8.41
C THR A 61 15.36 10.75 9.89
N PHE A 62 14.10 10.41 10.22
CA PHE A 62 13.65 10.26 11.61
C PHE A 62 13.07 8.85 11.83
N PRO A 63 13.84 7.93 12.45
CA PRO A 63 13.43 6.52 12.59
C PRO A 63 12.46 6.32 13.78
N ILE A 64 11.27 6.91 13.72
CA ILE A 64 10.28 6.89 14.80
C ILE A 64 9.90 5.47 15.24
N ARG A 65 9.83 4.52 14.31
CA ARG A 65 9.52 3.12 14.64
C ARG A 65 10.49 2.48 15.63
N LYS A 66 11.75 2.98 15.68
CA LYS A 66 12.76 2.45 16.62
C LYS A 66 12.50 2.81 18.08
N VAL A 67 11.60 3.75 18.38
CA VAL A 67 11.22 4.05 19.76
C VAL A 67 10.25 3.02 20.34
N VAL A 68 9.62 2.22 19.47
CA VAL A 68 8.74 1.14 19.90
C VAL A 68 9.57 -0.13 20.02
N VAL A 69 9.70 -0.62 21.25
CA VAL A 69 10.48 -1.82 21.59
C VAL A 69 9.59 -2.82 22.30
N SER A 70 10.05 -4.07 22.40
CA SER A 70 9.36 -5.07 23.21
C SER A 70 9.31 -4.63 24.67
N ARG A 71 8.17 -4.81 25.35
CA ARG A 71 8.06 -4.60 26.80
C ARG A 71 8.78 -5.68 27.62
N TRP A 72 9.10 -6.80 26.98
CA TRP A 72 9.81 -7.90 27.61
C TRP A 72 11.31 -7.68 27.46
N GLU A 73 12.07 -7.86 28.55
CA GLU A 73 13.53 -7.82 28.49
C GLU A 73 14.03 -8.86 27.48
N LYS A 74 14.96 -8.43 26.59
CA LYS A 74 15.46 -9.25 25.47
C LYS A 74 14.37 -9.75 24.50
N GLY A 75 13.15 -9.23 24.59
CA GLY A 75 12.07 -9.57 23.67
C GLY A 75 12.25 -8.93 22.30
N ASN A 76 11.68 -9.56 21.29
CA ASN A 76 11.68 -9.08 19.91
C ASN A 76 10.28 -8.60 19.48
N ILE A 77 10.25 -7.70 18.50
CA ILE A 77 9.05 -7.39 17.75
C ILE A 77 9.20 -8.07 16.40
N THR A 78 8.25 -8.93 16.05
CA THR A 78 8.20 -9.60 14.75
C THR A 78 7.24 -8.84 13.84
N GLU A 79 7.69 -8.44 12.67
CA GLU A 79 6.85 -7.87 11.62
C GLU A 79 6.66 -8.93 10.53
N ALA A 80 5.40 -9.23 10.21
CA ALA A 80 5.04 -10.13 9.12
C ALA A 80 4.02 -9.43 8.21
N ASP A 81 4.26 -9.49 6.91
CA ASP A 81 3.39 -8.89 5.90
C ASP A 81 3.27 -9.82 4.69
N TYR A 82 2.08 -9.87 4.11
CA TYR A 82 1.85 -10.64 2.90
C TYR A 82 2.50 -9.97 1.70
N SER A 83 3.29 -10.73 0.95
CA SER A 83 3.87 -10.23 -0.29
C SER A 83 2.78 -10.07 -1.35
N GLN A 84 2.56 -8.84 -1.83
CA GLN A 84 1.69 -8.53 -2.97
C GLN A 84 0.26 -9.07 -2.80
N LEU A 85 -0.31 -8.96 -1.61
CA LEU A 85 -1.61 -9.57 -1.27
C LEU A 85 -2.71 -9.19 -2.27
N GLU A 86 -2.82 -7.93 -2.61
CA GLU A 86 -3.87 -7.43 -3.51
C GLU A 86 -3.78 -8.08 -4.91
N PHE A 87 -2.56 -8.26 -5.44
CA PHE A 87 -2.36 -8.93 -6.73
C PHE A 87 -2.73 -10.41 -6.66
N ARG A 88 -2.37 -11.08 -5.56
CA ARG A 88 -2.73 -12.50 -5.33
C ARG A 88 -4.24 -12.70 -5.26
N VAL A 89 -4.94 -11.84 -4.52
CA VAL A 89 -6.40 -11.87 -4.41
C VAL A 89 -7.05 -11.62 -5.77
N ALA A 90 -6.60 -10.60 -6.51
CA ALA A 90 -7.12 -10.30 -7.84
C ALA A 90 -6.86 -11.45 -8.84
N ALA A 91 -5.69 -12.07 -8.80
CA ALA A 91 -5.37 -13.23 -9.63
C ALA A 91 -6.30 -14.41 -9.31
N ALA A 92 -6.54 -14.68 -8.04
CA ALA A 92 -7.44 -15.75 -7.60
C ALA A 92 -8.88 -15.49 -8.01
N LEU A 93 -9.42 -14.30 -7.70
CA LEU A 93 -10.82 -13.93 -8.01
C LEU A 93 -11.10 -13.82 -9.52
N SER A 94 -10.12 -13.37 -10.30
CA SER A 94 -10.25 -13.26 -11.76
C SER A 94 -9.99 -14.57 -12.50
N GLY A 95 -9.35 -15.54 -11.87
CA GLY A 95 -8.87 -16.77 -12.49
C GLY A 95 -7.83 -16.49 -13.59
N ASP A 96 -7.05 -15.41 -13.50
CA ASP A 96 -6.06 -15.04 -14.51
C ASP A 96 -4.88 -16.01 -14.47
N LYS A 97 -4.78 -16.84 -15.50
CA LYS A 97 -3.75 -17.90 -15.58
C LYS A 97 -2.32 -17.34 -15.62
N VAL A 98 -2.12 -16.17 -16.23
CA VAL A 98 -0.80 -15.53 -16.32
C VAL A 98 -0.40 -14.98 -14.95
N ALA A 99 -1.32 -14.29 -14.29
CA ALA A 99 -1.08 -13.76 -12.95
C ALA A 99 -0.83 -14.88 -11.92
N LEU A 100 -1.62 -15.95 -11.98
CA LEU A 100 -1.41 -17.13 -11.12
C LEU A 100 -0.06 -17.79 -11.35
N LYS A 101 0.34 -17.94 -12.63
CA LYS A 101 1.66 -18.46 -12.98
C LYS A 101 2.78 -17.56 -12.47
N ASP A 102 2.70 -16.25 -12.70
CA ASP A 102 3.69 -15.29 -12.23
C ASP A 102 3.87 -15.34 -10.70
N ILE A 103 2.77 -15.56 -9.95
CA ILE A 103 2.81 -15.71 -8.49
C ILE A 103 3.54 -16.99 -8.08
N VAL A 104 3.28 -18.11 -8.76
CA VAL A 104 3.93 -19.40 -8.49
C VAL A 104 5.43 -19.34 -8.85
N ASP A 105 5.75 -18.70 -9.97
CA ASP A 105 7.13 -18.54 -10.44
C ASP A 105 7.92 -17.49 -9.62
N GLY A 106 7.28 -16.82 -8.66
CA GLY A 106 7.91 -15.81 -7.80
C GLY A 106 8.29 -14.52 -8.52
N VAL A 107 7.59 -14.18 -9.61
CA VAL A 107 7.86 -12.97 -10.39
C VAL A 107 7.63 -11.72 -9.54
N ASP A 108 8.64 -10.86 -9.48
CA ASP A 108 8.50 -9.55 -8.83
C ASP A 108 7.85 -8.55 -9.78
N VAL A 109 6.54 -8.33 -9.61
CA VAL A 109 5.77 -7.40 -10.46
C VAL A 109 6.24 -5.95 -10.33
N HIS A 110 6.91 -5.57 -9.24
CA HIS A 110 7.47 -4.22 -9.10
C HIS A 110 8.72 -4.03 -9.97
N ILE A 111 9.55 -5.07 -10.10
CA ILE A 111 10.70 -5.06 -11.03
C ILE A 111 10.17 -4.94 -12.45
N ARG A 112 9.21 -5.78 -12.85
CA ARG A 112 8.60 -5.71 -14.19
C ARG A 112 7.99 -4.33 -14.49
N THR A 113 7.38 -3.70 -13.48
CA THR A 113 6.85 -2.33 -13.59
C THR A 113 7.96 -1.31 -13.84
N ALA A 114 9.05 -1.37 -13.06
CA ALA A 114 10.19 -0.49 -13.20
C ALA A 114 10.84 -0.61 -14.60
N GLU A 115 11.05 -1.83 -15.08
CA GLU A 115 11.58 -2.12 -16.42
C GLU A 115 10.68 -1.55 -17.52
N THR A 116 9.36 -1.74 -17.39
CA THR A 116 8.40 -1.23 -18.37
C THR A 116 8.38 0.30 -18.40
N LEU A 117 8.36 0.96 -17.24
CA LEU A 117 8.39 2.43 -17.15
C LEU A 117 9.69 3.00 -17.72
N THR A 118 10.82 2.39 -17.38
CA THR A 118 12.15 2.80 -17.88
C THR A 118 12.24 2.63 -19.40
N ALA A 119 11.72 1.54 -19.95
CA ALA A 119 11.67 1.31 -21.40
C ALA A 119 10.83 2.36 -22.15
N HIS A 120 9.88 3.01 -21.45
CA HIS A 120 9.06 4.10 -22.00
C HIS A 120 9.57 5.50 -21.61
N GLY A 121 10.84 5.60 -21.20
CA GLY A 121 11.52 6.87 -20.95
C GLY A 121 11.31 7.47 -19.55
N GLN A 122 10.77 6.71 -18.61
CA GLN A 122 10.66 7.13 -17.21
C GLN A 122 11.57 6.24 -16.36
N GLU A 123 12.80 6.67 -16.13
CA GLU A 123 13.74 5.96 -15.25
C GLU A 123 13.10 5.74 -13.89
N THR A 124 12.94 4.49 -13.50
CA THR A 124 12.15 4.11 -12.32
C THR A 124 12.85 3.00 -11.56
N SER A 125 13.15 3.24 -10.29
CA SER A 125 13.65 2.18 -9.40
C SER A 125 12.52 1.22 -9.00
N ARG A 126 12.89 0.01 -8.54
CA ARG A 126 11.92 -0.93 -7.96
C ARG A 126 11.09 -0.32 -6.82
N GLN A 127 11.69 0.55 -6.01
CA GLN A 127 11.00 1.19 -4.90
C GLN A 127 9.96 2.21 -5.39
N ASP A 128 10.31 3.00 -6.40
CA ASP A 128 9.40 3.99 -6.98
C ASP A 128 8.26 3.30 -7.76
N ALA A 129 8.57 2.18 -8.42
CA ALA A 129 7.59 1.38 -9.13
C ALA A 129 6.44 0.89 -8.24
N LYS A 130 6.64 0.72 -6.93
CA LYS A 130 5.59 0.30 -5.99
C LYS A 130 4.36 1.22 -6.01
N THR A 131 4.55 2.51 -6.26
CA THR A 131 3.45 3.47 -6.34
C THR A 131 2.60 3.33 -7.61
N HIS A 132 3.17 2.72 -8.65
CA HIS A 132 2.54 2.57 -9.97
C HIS A 132 2.01 1.16 -10.22
N THR A 133 2.66 0.13 -9.64
CA THR A 133 2.41 -1.28 -9.95
C THR A 133 0.95 -1.67 -9.86
N PHE A 134 0.27 -1.28 -8.79
CA PHE A 134 -1.12 -1.70 -8.55
C PHE A 134 -2.16 -0.66 -8.97
N LYS A 135 -1.75 0.48 -9.49
CA LYS A 135 -2.70 1.49 -9.98
C LYS A 135 -3.67 0.95 -11.05
N PRO A 136 -3.23 0.17 -12.07
CA PRO A 136 -4.16 -0.47 -13.01
C PRO A 136 -5.03 -1.54 -12.36
N LEU A 137 -4.56 -2.19 -11.29
CA LEU A 137 -5.36 -3.14 -10.52
C LEU A 137 -6.59 -2.49 -9.87
N TYR A 138 -6.48 -1.21 -9.50
CA TYR A 138 -7.58 -0.40 -8.95
C TYR A 138 -8.31 0.43 -10.03
N GLY A 139 -8.11 0.13 -11.30
CA GLY A 139 -8.76 0.83 -12.42
C GLY A 139 -8.15 2.18 -12.79
N GLY A 140 -7.01 2.55 -12.21
CA GLY A 140 -6.30 3.78 -12.53
C GLY A 140 -5.63 3.69 -13.91
N THR A 141 -5.91 4.66 -14.79
CA THR A 141 -5.36 4.72 -16.16
C THR A 141 -4.70 6.06 -16.49
N SER A 142 -4.79 7.03 -15.59
CA SER A 142 -4.23 8.38 -15.76
C SER A 142 -2.79 8.48 -15.27
N GLY A 143 -1.98 9.33 -15.91
CA GLY A 143 -0.59 9.57 -15.54
C GLY A 143 0.24 10.05 -16.72
N THR A 144 1.56 9.95 -16.60
CA THR A 144 2.50 10.24 -17.68
C THR A 144 2.30 9.28 -18.87
N LYS A 145 2.88 9.61 -20.03
CA LYS A 145 2.84 8.70 -21.20
C LYS A 145 3.42 7.31 -20.88
N ALA A 146 4.51 7.28 -20.11
CA ALA A 146 5.13 6.01 -19.69
C ALA A 146 4.22 5.21 -18.76
N GLU A 147 3.59 5.87 -17.79
CA GLU A 147 2.62 5.21 -16.88
C GLU A 147 1.42 4.67 -17.64
N GLN A 148 0.85 5.44 -18.57
CA GLN A 148 -0.27 4.98 -19.40
C GLN A 148 0.13 3.77 -20.26
N ALA A 149 1.35 3.77 -20.83
CA ALA A 149 1.88 2.62 -21.56
C ALA A 149 2.01 1.39 -20.65
N TYR A 150 2.52 1.58 -19.43
CA TYR A 150 2.58 0.52 -18.43
C TYR A 150 1.18 -0.03 -18.09
N TYR A 151 0.19 0.84 -17.84
CA TYR A 151 -1.17 0.38 -17.51
C TYR A 151 -1.82 -0.43 -18.64
N LYS A 152 -1.62 -0.01 -19.89
CA LYS A 152 -2.04 -0.78 -21.06
C LYS A 152 -1.32 -2.14 -21.14
N SER A 153 -0.03 -2.16 -20.90
CA SER A 153 0.78 -3.40 -20.87
C SER A 153 0.29 -4.34 -19.76
N PHE A 154 0.05 -3.84 -18.56
CA PHE A 154 -0.49 -4.61 -17.45
C PHE A 154 -1.82 -5.27 -17.80
N LEU A 155 -2.79 -4.51 -18.30
CA LEU A 155 -4.11 -5.02 -18.67
C LEU A 155 -4.08 -5.95 -19.88
N SER A 156 -3.13 -5.78 -20.79
CA SER A 156 -2.95 -6.69 -21.92
C SER A 156 -2.28 -8.01 -21.52
N THR A 157 -1.44 -7.98 -20.51
CA THR A 157 -0.79 -9.16 -19.94
C THR A 157 -1.77 -9.97 -19.09
N TYR A 158 -2.46 -9.31 -18.17
CA TYR A 158 -3.39 -9.93 -17.24
C TYR A 158 -4.85 -9.77 -17.72
N LYS A 159 -5.17 -10.43 -18.83
CA LYS A 159 -6.48 -10.33 -19.49
C LYS A 159 -7.64 -10.82 -18.62
N GLY A 160 -7.39 -11.77 -17.72
CA GLY A 160 -8.37 -12.24 -16.74
C GLY A 160 -8.76 -11.14 -15.77
N ILE A 161 -7.77 -10.45 -15.20
CA ILE A 161 -7.98 -9.30 -14.30
C ILE A 161 -8.72 -8.18 -15.04
N ALA A 162 -8.32 -7.86 -16.26
CA ALA A 162 -8.99 -6.83 -17.06
C ALA A 162 -10.48 -7.15 -17.31
N ARG A 163 -10.80 -8.40 -17.64
CA ARG A 163 -12.21 -8.85 -17.81
C ARG A 163 -12.98 -8.81 -16.50
N TRP A 164 -12.37 -9.24 -15.41
CA TRP A 164 -12.98 -9.22 -14.09
C TRP A 164 -13.31 -7.79 -13.65
N HIS A 165 -12.41 -6.83 -13.83
CA HIS A 165 -12.65 -5.40 -13.60
C HIS A 165 -13.86 -4.90 -14.40
N LYS A 166 -13.88 -5.17 -15.70
CA LYS A 166 -15.01 -4.76 -16.56
C LYS A 166 -16.33 -5.31 -16.05
N LYS A 167 -16.35 -6.57 -15.63
CA LYS A 167 -17.55 -7.21 -15.05
C LYS A 167 -17.98 -6.52 -13.75
N LEU A 168 -17.04 -6.22 -12.84
CA LEU A 168 -17.33 -5.51 -11.59
C LEU A 168 -17.95 -4.14 -11.85
N LEU A 169 -17.36 -3.35 -12.76
CA LEU A 169 -17.88 -2.03 -13.13
C LEU A 169 -19.28 -2.11 -13.73
N GLN A 170 -19.54 -3.08 -14.59
CA GLN A 170 -20.87 -3.31 -15.15
C GLN A 170 -21.88 -3.69 -14.06
N THR A 171 -21.50 -4.60 -13.15
CA THR A 171 -22.35 -5.01 -12.03
C THR A 171 -22.65 -3.81 -11.12
N ALA A 172 -21.67 -3.01 -10.78
CA ALA A 172 -21.85 -1.81 -9.97
C ALA A 172 -22.79 -0.79 -10.64
N ALA A 173 -22.65 -0.58 -11.94
CA ALA A 173 -23.52 0.32 -12.69
C ALA A 173 -24.98 -0.16 -12.75
N THR A 174 -25.18 -1.47 -12.86
CA THR A 174 -26.52 -2.06 -12.96
C THR A 174 -27.21 -2.18 -11.61
N HIS A 175 -26.50 -2.67 -10.60
CA HIS A 175 -27.08 -3.01 -9.29
C HIS A 175 -26.80 -1.97 -8.22
N LYS A 176 -26.02 -0.91 -8.50
CA LYS A 176 -25.55 0.12 -7.56
C LYS A 176 -24.82 -0.43 -6.32
N SER A 177 -24.48 -1.71 -6.36
CA SER A 177 -23.75 -2.41 -5.29
C SER A 177 -22.95 -3.57 -5.87
N ILE A 178 -21.85 -3.90 -5.19
CA ILE A 178 -21.08 -5.10 -5.47
C ILE A 178 -21.03 -5.89 -4.17
N TRP A 179 -21.50 -7.14 -4.20
CA TRP A 179 -21.34 -8.06 -3.09
C TRP A 179 -19.95 -8.65 -3.14
N LEU A 180 -19.23 -8.54 -2.02
CA LEU A 180 -18.02 -9.33 -1.84
C LEU A 180 -18.42 -10.79 -1.69
N PRO A 181 -17.64 -11.76 -2.22
CA PRO A 181 -17.89 -13.16 -1.93
C PRO A 181 -17.92 -13.33 -0.40
N SER A 182 -19.07 -13.64 0.15
CA SER A 182 -19.16 -14.24 1.47
C SER A 182 -18.77 -15.71 1.28
N GLU A 183 -17.97 -16.26 2.17
CA GLU A 183 -17.43 -17.61 2.19
C GLU A 183 -18.27 -18.65 1.44
#